data_5fdd00a56be1985994f7383118507432
#
_entry.id   5fdd00a56be1985994f7383118507432
#
_cell.length_a   1.000
_cell.length_b   1.000
_cell.length_c   1.000
_cell.angle_alpha   90.00
_cell.angle_beta   90.00
_cell.angle_gamma   90.00
#
_symmetry.space_group_name_H-M   'P 1'
#
loop_
_entity.id
_entity.type
_entity.pdbx_description
1 polymer ?
#
loop_
_entity_poly.entity_id
_entity_poly.type
_entity_poly.pdbx_seq_one_letter_code
_entity_poly.pdbx_strand_id
1 'polypeptide(L)'
;MKYLLDTNVLSEAVKTDPNKRVMVKMERHQDEIVTSSPVWHELQFGCQRLPKSRKKEIIVSFLNDILRPRMLILPYDDRAAEYHAKERARLSSSGLTPTFVDGQIASIAKVNDLILITRNTDDFKPFSKLKLENWHNP
;
A
#
# COMPACT_ATOMS: atom_id res chain seq x y z
N MET A 1 -6.66 -9.91 9.20
CA MET A 1 -6.45 -8.79 8.26
C MET A 1 -7.36 -7.64 8.63
N LYS A 2 -6.81 -6.48 8.80
CA LYS A 2 -7.59 -5.28 9.09
C LYS A 2 -7.08 -4.07 8.31
N TYR A 3 -5.77 -3.97 8.11
CA TYR A 3 -5.13 -2.80 7.51
C TYR A 3 -4.33 -3.18 6.28
N LEU A 4 -4.54 -2.46 5.17
CA LEU A 4 -3.69 -2.57 3.99
C LEU A 4 -2.75 -1.37 3.95
N LEU A 5 -1.45 -1.63 3.95
CA LEU A 5 -0.44 -0.57 3.94
C LEU A 5 -0.10 -0.16 2.50
N ASP A 6 -0.21 1.16 2.23
CA ASP A 6 0.24 1.75 0.98
C ASP A 6 1.77 1.86 0.94
N THR A 7 2.32 2.11 -0.24
CA THR A 7 3.77 2.19 -0.47
C THR A 7 4.46 3.18 0.46
N ASN A 8 3.91 4.40 0.62
CA ASN A 8 4.50 5.44 1.45
C ASN A 8 4.50 5.13 2.95
N VAL A 9 3.71 4.16 3.37
CA VAL A 9 3.69 3.67 4.75
C VAL A 9 4.66 2.52 4.91
N LEU A 10 4.53 1.50 4.05
CA LEU A 10 5.36 0.31 4.14
C LEU A 10 6.84 0.61 3.89
N SER A 11 7.14 1.58 3.02
CA SER A 11 8.52 2.00 2.73
C SER A 11 9.23 2.64 3.94
N GLU A 12 8.49 3.08 4.97
CA GLU A 12 9.14 3.58 6.20
C GLU A 12 10.03 2.51 6.82
N ALA A 13 9.66 1.25 6.71
CA ALA A 13 10.42 0.13 7.30
C ALA A 13 11.83 -0.02 6.72
N VAL A 14 12.10 0.52 5.51
CA VAL A 14 13.42 0.42 4.87
C VAL A 14 14.20 1.74 4.91
N LYS A 15 13.65 2.79 5.51
CA LYS A 15 14.34 4.08 5.65
C LYS A 15 15.38 4.04 6.77
N THR A 16 16.44 4.83 6.62
CA THR A 16 17.45 5.02 7.65
C THR A 16 16.88 5.68 8.90
N ASP A 17 15.98 6.65 8.69
CA ASP A 17 15.31 7.38 9.78
C ASP A 17 13.79 7.30 9.58
N PRO A 18 13.18 6.16 9.95
CA PRO A 18 11.76 5.95 9.74
C PRO A 18 10.88 6.82 10.64
N ASN A 19 9.66 7.09 10.19
CA ASN A 19 8.66 7.79 11.00
C ASN A 19 8.29 6.94 12.21
N LYS A 20 8.47 7.50 13.40
CA LYS A 20 8.28 6.76 14.66
C LYS A 20 6.83 6.33 14.88
N ARG A 21 5.86 7.18 14.53
CA ARG A 21 4.43 6.86 14.67
C ARG A 21 4.04 5.67 13.81
N VAL A 22 4.51 5.68 12.55
CA VAL A 22 4.27 4.57 11.64
C VAL A 22 4.85 3.28 12.17
N MET A 23 6.11 3.31 12.64
CA MET A 23 6.79 2.11 13.15
C MET A 23 6.10 1.55 14.39
N VAL A 24 5.65 2.43 15.30
CA VAL A 24 4.89 2.00 16.50
C VAL A 24 3.56 1.35 16.09
N LYS A 25 2.85 1.93 15.14
CA LYS A 25 1.59 1.37 14.63
C LYS A 25 1.79 0.03 13.94
N MET A 26 2.83 -0.08 13.12
CA MET A 26 3.16 -1.34 12.44
C MET A 26 3.46 -2.46 13.44
N GLU A 27 4.21 -2.17 14.49
CA GLU A 27 4.52 -3.13 15.53
C GLU A 27 3.25 -3.52 16.31
N ARG A 28 2.45 -2.53 16.70
CA ARG A 28 1.21 -2.77 17.45
C ARG A 28 0.23 -3.65 16.68
N HIS A 29 0.15 -3.48 15.37
CA HIS A 29 -0.81 -4.15 14.49
C HIS A 29 -0.17 -5.22 13.62
N GLN A 30 1.00 -5.75 14.00
CA GLN A 30 1.78 -6.64 13.14
C GLN A 30 1.03 -7.88 12.64
N ASP A 31 0.05 -8.36 13.41
CA ASP A 31 -0.75 -9.52 13.02
C ASP A 31 -1.99 -9.16 12.19
N GLU A 32 -2.23 -7.86 11.96
CA GLU A 32 -3.40 -7.35 11.26
C GLU A 32 -3.08 -6.65 9.95
N ILE A 33 -1.79 -6.44 9.66
CA ILE A 33 -1.38 -5.67 8.47
C ILE A 33 -1.09 -6.59 7.29
N VAL A 34 -1.53 -6.13 6.12
CA VAL A 34 -1.25 -6.77 4.83
C VAL A 34 -0.88 -5.69 3.83
N THR A 35 -0.45 -6.08 2.65
CA THR A 35 -0.27 -5.16 1.54
C THR A 35 -0.88 -5.75 0.27
N SER A 36 -0.64 -5.08 -0.86
CA SER A 36 -1.18 -5.49 -2.14
C SER A 36 -0.06 -5.73 -3.14
N SER A 37 -0.35 -6.48 -4.21
CA SER A 37 0.62 -6.72 -5.27
C SER A 37 1.09 -5.44 -5.96
N PRO A 38 0.25 -4.41 -6.21
CA PRO A 38 0.76 -3.13 -6.73
C PRO A 38 1.76 -2.43 -5.80
N VAL A 39 1.50 -2.43 -4.50
CA VAL A 39 2.44 -1.86 -3.51
C VAL A 39 3.74 -2.67 -3.50
N TRP A 40 3.63 -3.99 -3.50
CA TRP A 40 4.79 -4.88 -3.52
C TRP A 40 5.65 -4.63 -4.76
N HIS A 41 5.01 -4.46 -5.92
CA HIS A 41 5.69 -4.10 -7.16
C HIS A 41 6.48 -2.78 -7.00
N GLU A 42 5.87 -1.74 -6.45
CA GLU A 42 6.53 -0.45 -6.27
C GLU A 42 7.73 -0.53 -5.35
N LEU A 43 7.62 -1.29 -4.26
CA LEU A 43 8.74 -1.51 -3.34
C LEU A 43 9.88 -2.25 -4.01
N GLN A 44 9.59 -3.31 -4.74
CA GLN A 44 10.59 -4.09 -5.46
C GLN A 44 11.25 -3.25 -6.56
N PHE A 45 10.46 -2.51 -7.33
CA PHE A 45 10.96 -1.63 -8.38
C PHE A 45 11.88 -0.54 -7.81
N GLY A 46 11.45 0.12 -6.75
CA GLY A 46 12.26 1.14 -6.08
C GLY A 46 13.59 0.60 -5.59
N CYS A 47 13.61 -0.64 -5.11
CA CYS A 47 14.82 -1.31 -4.66
C CYS A 47 15.72 -1.72 -5.84
N GLN A 48 15.13 -2.35 -6.86
CA GLN A 48 15.88 -2.88 -8.00
C GLN A 48 16.56 -1.79 -8.84
N ARG A 49 16.01 -0.59 -8.89
CA ARG A 49 16.63 0.53 -9.63
C ARG A 49 17.77 1.21 -8.88
N LEU A 50 18.01 0.86 -7.60
CA LEU A 50 19.14 1.38 -6.86
C LEU A 50 20.46 0.88 -7.47
N PRO A 51 21.56 1.70 -7.42
CA PRO A 51 22.88 1.23 -7.82
C PRO A 51 23.30 0.03 -6.99
N LYS A 52 24.05 -0.87 -7.60
CA LYS A 52 24.62 -2.03 -6.89
C LYS A 52 25.46 -1.52 -5.72
N SER A 53 25.09 -1.92 -4.50
CA SER A 53 25.67 -1.43 -3.25
C SER A 53 25.29 -2.32 -2.08
N ARG A 54 25.98 -2.14 -0.94
CA ARG A 54 25.60 -2.82 0.30
C ARG A 54 24.20 -2.40 0.76
N LYS A 55 23.85 -1.12 0.59
CA LYS A 55 22.52 -0.62 0.94
C LYS A 55 21.43 -1.37 0.16
N LYS A 56 21.63 -1.56 -1.16
CA LYS A 56 20.69 -2.31 -1.99
C LYS A 56 20.56 -3.75 -1.50
N GLU A 57 21.67 -4.42 -1.20
CA GLU A 57 21.67 -5.79 -0.70
C GLU A 57 20.87 -5.92 0.60
N ILE A 58 21.04 -4.97 1.52
CA ILE A 58 20.33 -4.95 2.80
C ILE A 58 18.81 -4.81 2.55
N ILE A 59 18.41 -3.89 1.68
CA ILE A 59 16.99 -3.67 1.37
C ILE A 59 16.39 -4.89 0.68
N VAL A 60 17.08 -5.48 -0.29
CA VAL A 60 16.62 -6.69 -0.98
C VAL A 60 16.41 -7.83 0.02
N SER A 61 17.38 -8.05 0.89
CA SER A 61 17.26 -9.09 1.92
C SER A 61 16.10 -8.83 2.86
N PHE A 62 15.93 -7.59 3.30
CA PHE A 62 14.81 -7.23 4.17
C PHE A 62 13.46 -7.52 3.50
N LEU A 63 13.27 -7.07 2.27
CA LEU A 63 12.02 -7.27 1.56
C LEU A 63 11.71 -8.76 1.34
N ASN A 64 12.69 -9.53 0.89
CA ASN A 64 12.47 -10.91 0.46
C ASN A 64 12.53 -11.92 1.60
N ASP A 65 13.38 -11.69 2.59
CA ASP A 65 13.67 -12.66 3.64
C ASP A 65 12.95 -12.36 4.96
N ILE A 66 12.66 -11.08 5.24
CA ILE A 66 12.01 -10.64 6.48
C ILE A 66 10.54 -10.31 6.25
N LEU A 67 10.27 -9.39 5.33
CA LEU A 67 8.92 -8.85 5.12
C LEU A 67 8.01 -9.84 4.40
N ARG A 68 8.48 -10.37 3.27
CA ARG A 68 7.68 -11.28 2.42
C ARG A 68 7.11 -12.49 3.18
N PRO A 69 7.89 -13.19 4.04
CA PRO A 69 7.35 -14.33 4.79
C PRO A 69 6.32 -13.98 5.86
N ARG A 70 6.31 -12.73 6.32
CA ARG A 70 5.46 -12.28 7.45
C ARG A 70 4.22 -11.50 7.03
N MET A 71 4.16 -11.05 5.78
CA MET A 71 3.09 -10.17 5.33
C MET A 71 2.36 -10.77 4.13
N LEU A 72 1.06 -10.93 4.27
CA LEU A 72 0.22 -11.37 3.16
C LEU A 72 0.16 -10.28 2.10
N ILE A 73 0.33 -10.68 0.84
CA ILE A 73 0.26 -9.79 -0.32
C ILE A 73 -0.99 -10.15 -1.11
N LEU A 74 -1.98 -9.26 -1.11
CA LEU A 74 -3.26 -9.49 -1.76
C LEU A 74 -3.19 -9.15 -3.25
N PRO A 75 -3.75 -9.99 -4.11
CA PRO A 75 -3.71 -9.74 -5.55
C PRO A 75 -4.80 -8.75 -5.99
N TYR A 76 -4.55 -8.15 -7.16
CA TYR A 76 -5.59 -7.45 -7.91
C TYR A 76 -6.38 -8.50 -8.69
N ASP A 77 -7.40 -9.04 -8.04
CA ASP A 77 -8.22 -10.12 -8.60
C ASP A 77 -9.43 -9.58 -9.38
N ASP A 78 -10.30 -10.49 -9.83
CA ASP A 78 -11.49 -10.14 -10.61
C ASP A 78 -12.47 -9.24 -9.82
N ARG A 79 -12.64 -9.49 -8.52
CA ARG A 79 -13.51 -8.65 -7.67
C ARG A 79 -12.98 -7.24 -7.57
N ALA A 80 -11.67 -7.10 -7.36
CA ALA A 80 -11.01 -5.79 -7.31
C ALA A 80 -11.11 -5.09 -8.67
N ALA A 81 -10.91 -5.82 -9.77
CA ALA A 81 -11.02 -5.27 -11.12
C ALA A 81 -12.42 -4.75 -11.41
N GLU A 82 -13.46 -5.46 -10.97
CA GLU A 82 -14.87 -5.05 -11.17
C GLU A 82 -15.19 -3.78 -10.38
N TYR A 83 -14.82 -3.71 -9.11
CA TYR A 83 -14.99 -2.49 -8.30
C TYR A 83 -14.22 -1.33 -8.92
N HIS A 84 -12.99 -1.56 -9.32
CA HIS A 84 -12.13 -0.55 -9.94
C HIS A 84 -12.74 -0.01 -11.23
N ALA A 85 -13.28 -0.88 -12.10
CA ALA A 85 -13.89 -0.47 -13.34
C ALA A 85 -15.11 0.44 -13.11
N LYS A 86 -15.95 0.09 -12.14
CA LYS A 86 -17.12 0.90 -11.78
C LYS A 86 -16.73 2.26 -11.23
N GLU A 87 -15.76 2.31 -10.30
CA GLU A 87 -15.31 3.55 -9.71
C GLU A 87 -14.57 4.43 -10.72
N ARG A 88 -13.75 3.82 -11.58
CA ARG A 88 -13.04 4.54 -12.63
C ARG A 88 -14.03 5.20 -13.60
N ALA A 89 -15.08 4.48 -13.99
CA ALA A 89 -16.13 5.04 -14.85
C ALA A 89 -16.87 6.19 -14.16
N ARG A 90 -17.26 6.01 -12.90
CA ARG A 90 -17.95 7.04 -12.12
C ARG A 90 -17.10 8.29 -11.94
N LEU A 91 -15.84 8.12 -11.55
CA LEU A 91 -14.90 9.24 -11.31
C LEU A 91 -14.56 9.97 -12.60
N SER A 92 -14.34 9.23 -13.71
CA SER A 92 -14.10 9.83 -15.03
C SER A 92 -15.25 10.73 -15.46
N SER A 93 -16.49 10.29 -15.24
CA SER A 93 -17.66 11.09 -15.63
C SER A 93 -17.79 12.37 -14.80
N SER A 94 -17.16 12.44 -13.64
CA SER A 94 -17.11 13.64 -12.78
C SER A 94 -15.83 14.44 -12.99
N GLY A 95 -15.01 14.10 -14.00
CA GLY A 95 -13.76 14.79 -14.29
C GLY A 95 -12.60 14.42 -13.35
N LEU A 96 -12.74 13.37 -12.55
CA LEU A 96 -11.70 12.90 -11.66
C LEU A 96 -11.01 11.68 -12.26
N THR A 97 -9.68 11.72 -12.31
CA THR A 97 -8.86 10.66 -12.92
C THR A 97 -7.74 10.21 -11.98
N PRO A 98 -8.06 9.49 -10.88
CA PRO A 98 -7.02 8.89 -10.06
C PRO A 98 -6.11 8.01 -10.91
N THR A 99 -4.85 7.85 -10.49
CA THR A 99 -3.94 6.97 -11.21
C THR A 99 -4.48 5.54 -11.20
N PHE A 100 -4.12 4.76 -12.22
CA PHE A 100 -4.55 3.36 -12.31
C PHE A 100 -4.06 2.56 -11.11
N VAL A 101 -2.84 2.80 -10.67
CA VAL A 101 -2.25 2.12 -9.50
C VAL A 101 -3.01 2.45 -8.23
N ASP A 102 -3.37 3.72 -8.00
CA ASP A 102 -4.20 4.10 -6.85
C ASP A 102 -5.56 3.42 -6.90
N GLY A 103 -6.15 3.32 -8.08
CA GLY A 103 -7.40 2.58 -8.28
C GLY A 103 -7.26 1.11 -7.95
N GLN A 104 -6.16 0.47 -8.33
CA GLN A 104 -5.89 -0.92 -7.98
C GLN A 104 -5.78 -1.10 -6.45
N ILE A 105 -5.00 -0.25 -5.79
CA ILE A 105 -4.79 -0.33 -4.34
C ILE A 105 -6.11 -0.11 -3.59
N ALA A 106 -6.85 0.93 -3.95
CA ALA A 106 -8.16 1.24 -3.37
C ALA A 106 -9.12 0.06 -3.50
N SER A 107 -9.15 -0.56 -4.67
CA SER A 107 -10.06 -1.66 -4.98
C SER A 107 -9.72 -2.92 -4.20
N ILE A 108 -8.44 -3.23 -4.07
CA ILE A 108 -8.00 -4.38 -3.27
C ILE A 108 -8.39 -4.19 -1.80
N ALA A 109 -8.20 -2.99 -1.26
CA ALA A 109 -8.62 -2.68 0.11
C ALA A 109 -10.14 -2.82 0.26
N LYS A 110 -10.90 -2.26 -0.68
CA LYS A 110 -12.37 -2.23 -0.59
C LYS A 110 -12.98 -3.61 -0.65
N VAL A 111 -12.60 -4.45 -1.61
CA VAL A 111 -13.21 -5.78 -1.76
C VAL A 111 -12.79 -6.76 -0.67
N ASN A 112 -11.70 -6.49 0.04
CA ASN A 112 -11.26 -7.29 1.18
C ASN A 112 -11.69 -6.67 2.52
N ASP A 113 -12.49 -5.62 2.50
CA ASP A 113 -13.01 -4.91 3.68
C ASP A 113 -11.90 -4.45 4.63
N LEU A 114 -10.86 -3.85 4.07
CA LEU A 114 -9.70 -3.38 4.81
C LEU A 114 -9.69 -1.85 4.91
N ILE A 115 -9.06 -1.35 5.97
CA ILE A 115 -8.75 0.07 6.10
C ILE A 115 -7.44 0.31 5.35
N LEU A 116 -7.47 1.22 4.38
CA LEU A 116 -6.26 1.60 3.63
C LEU A 116 -5.46 2.61 4.46
N ILE A 117 -4.23 2.25 4.76
CA ILE A 117 -3.31 3.13 5.50
C ILE A 117 -2.41 3.81 4.49
N THR A 118 -2.55 5.12 4.38
CA THR A 118 -1.79 5.92 3.42
C THR A 118 -1.51 7.31 3.98
N ARG A 119 -0.39 7.89 3.57
CA ARG A 119 -0.08 9.29 3.85
C ARG A 119 -0.87 10.23 2.94
N ASN A 120 -1.22 9.76 1.75
CA ASN A 120 -1.91 10.55 0.70
C ASN A 120 -3.42 10.31 0.71
N THR A 121 -4.07 10.56 1.85
CA THR A 121 -5.50 10.30 2.01
C THR A 121 -6.36 11.05 0.99
N ASP A 122 -5.95 12.25 0.56
CA ASP A 122 -6.70 13.03 -0.43
C ASP A 122 -6.80 12.34 -1.78
N ASP A 123 -5.79 11.58 -2.18
CA ASP A 123 -5.80 10.85 -3.45
C ASP A 123 -6.81 9.71 -3.45
N PHE A 124 -7.19 9.22 -2.27
CA PHE A 124 -8.09 8.08 -2.12
C PHE A 124 -9.51 8.45 -1.66
N LYS A 125 -9.73 9.67 -1.18
CA LYS A 125 -11.05 10.16 -0.73
C LYS A 125 -12.15 10.02 -1.78
N PRO A 126 -11.87 10.20 -3.08
CA PRO A 126 -12.92 10.06 -4.10
C PRO A 126 -13.52 8.66 -4.21
N PHE A 127 -12.81 7.61 -3.78
CA PHE A 127 -13.30 6.24 -3.88
C PHE A 127 -14.43 5.98 -2.88
N SER A 128 -15.56 5.44 -3.40
CA SER A 128 -16.78 5.23 -2.62
C SER A 128 -16.59 4.21 -1.51
N LYS A 129 -16.99 4.61 -0.29
CA LYS A 129 -17.02 3.72 0.88
C LYS A 129 -15.66 3.12 1.28
N LEU A 130 -14.57 3.72 0.82
CA LEU A 130 -13.22 3.30 1.20
C LEU A 130 -12.88 3.87 2.57
N LYS A 131 -12.43 3.01 3.48
CA LYS A 131 -11.97 3.41 4.81
C LYS A 131 -10.50 3.78 4.75
N LEU A 132 -10.14 4.96 5.27
CA LEU A 132 -8.79 5.51 5.21
C LEU A 132 -8.29 5.89 6.60
N GLU A 133 -7.00 5.66 6.86
CA GLU A 133 -6.29 6.20 8.02
C GLU A 133 -4.91 6.67 7.60
N ASN A 134 -4.41 7.69 8.29
CA ASN A 134 -3.04 8.19 8.11
C ASN A 134 -2.25 7.92 9.41
N TRP A 135 -1.26 7.03 9.34
CA TRP A 135 -0.43 6.70 10.50
C TRP A 135 0.75 7.65 10.71
N HIS A 136 1.01 8.56 9.77
CA HIS A 136 2.04 9.57 9.91
C HIS A 136 1.60 10.71 10.83
N ASN A 137 0.31 10.95 10.94
CA ASN A 137 -0.26 12.03 11.75
C ASN A 137 -0.51 11.57 13.18
N PRO A 138 -0.50 12.52 14.16
CA PRO A 138 -0.81 12.23 15.56
C PRO A 138 -2.20 11.64 15.77
#